data_5227184ad43c5a18c686e086975e112c
#
_entry.id   5227184ad43c5a18c686e086975e112c
#
_cell.length_a   1.000
_cell.length_b   1.000
_cell.length_c   1.000
_cell.angle_alpha   90.00
_cell.angle_beta   90.00
_cell.angle_gamma   90.00
#
_symmetry.space_group_name_H-M   'P 1'
#
loop_
_entity.id
_entity.type
_entity.pdbx_description
1 polymer ?
#
loop_
_entity_poly.entity_id
_entity_poly.type
_entity_poly.pdbx_seq_one_letter_code
_entity_poly.pdbx_strand_id
1 'polypeptide(L)'
;MKSLKIALALLLVIAVTGVVFAAPIKIGTKNFTEQFVVGNLMSILLENRGYDVELKTGMSSTVMRAALESGDLDLCMDYTGTQWLTYTGHAFKGESPQVMYAKASASDEVRGLVWLKPIWCNNTYAIAIKKEFAEENNVYTLSDFAAYVNEKEGKVPFASDFEFYSRPDGILGLQLHYGFVFQPDQITTVLPGLTFEYLNTDKSVACMVFGTDSAVVKYGWVVLQDDKNFWPPYDLAPIVNAGTLEANPGLEDVLNELMAAFPEDPAAARAEMTALNAKVDIDLMEPEDAAAEWLQAKGLID
;
A
#
# COMPACT_ATOMS: atom_id res chain seq x y z
N MET A 1 -29.11 69.93 45.72
CA MET A 1 -29.40 68.47 45.65
C MET A 1 -29.02 67.96 44.26
N LYS A 2 -27.85 67.37 44.16
CA LYS A 2 -27.36 66.91 42.88
C LYS A 2 -27.62 65.39 42.79
N SER A 3 -28.50 64.99 41.89
CA SER A 3 -28.86 63.62 41.63
C SER A 3 -27.71 62.92 40.79
N LEU A 4 -27.06 61.97 41.42
CA LEU A 4 -26.02 61.11 40.81
C LEU A 4 -26.71 60.08 39.89
N LYS A 5 -26.57 60.23 38.62
CA LYS A 5 -26.98 59.20 37.63
C LYS A 5 -25.89 58.19 37.52
N ILE A 6 -26.09 56.97 38.05
CA ILE A 6 -25.21 55.81 37.84
C ILE A 6 -25.60 55.21 36.51
N ALA A 7 -24.72 55.32 35.51
CA ALA A 7 -24.85 54.63 34.25
C ALA A 7 -24.27 53.23 34.43
N LEU A 8 -25.14 52.21 34.44
CA LEU A 8 -24.73 50.80 34.40
C LEU A 8 -24.33 50.44 32.95
N ALA A 9 -23.04 50.40 32.68
CA ALA A 9 -22.52 49.89 31.42
C ALA A 9 -22.56 48.36 31.44
N LEU A 10 -23.55 47.79 30.76
CA LEU A 10 -23.61 46.35 30.51
C LEU A 10 -22.51 46.02 29.48
N LEU A 11 -21.40 45.45 29.94
CA LEU A 11 -20.39 44.88 29.05
C LEU A 11 -20.92 43.54 28.52
N LEU A 12 -21.46 43.57 27.29
CA LEU A 12 -21.83 42.36 26.55
C LEU A 12 -20.52 41.68 26.06
N VAL A 13 -20.02 40.72 26.82
CA VAL A 13 -18.92 39.84 26.35
C VAL A 13 -19.52 38.87 25.31
N ILE A 14 -19.42 39.25 24.06
CA ILE A 14 -19.69 38.31 22.96
C ILE A 14 -18.52 37.32 22.99
N ALA A 15 -18.73 36.14 23.57
CA ALA A 15 -17.85 35.00 23.37
C ALA A 15 -17.99 34.59 21.91
N VAL A 16 -17.12 35.12 21.07
CA VAL A 16 -16.92 34.58 19.75
C VAL A 16 -16.25 33.21 19.94
N THR A 17 -17.07 32.17 20.06
CA THR A 17 -16.57 30.79 19.88
C THR A 17 -16.16 30.70 18.44
N GLY A 18 -14.91 31.04 18.18
CA GLY A 18 -14.28 30.71 16.88
C GLY A 18 -14.44 29.21 16.68
N VAL A 19 -15.22 28.83 15.70
CA VAL A 19 -15.17 27.47 15.18
C VAL A 19 -13.76 27.32 14.63
N VAL A 20 -12.88 26.74 15.41
CA VAL A 20 -11.56 26.30 14.90
C VAL A 20 -11.89 25.13 13.99
N PHE A 21 -11.95 25.38 12.69
CA PHE A 21 -11.93 24.29 11.74
C PHE A 21 -10.59 23.58 11.96
N ALA A 22 -10.64 22.34 12.36
CA ALA A 22 -9.46 21.49 12.38
C ALA A 22 -8.87 21.49 10.95
N ALA A 23 -7.56 21.54 10.83
CA ALA A 23 -6.94 21.37 9.52
C ALA A 23 -7.33 19.99 8.96
N PRO A 24 -7.49 19.86 7.62
CA PRO A 24 -7.85 18.58 7.03
C PRO A 24 -6.80 17.51 7.35
N ILE A 25 -7.26 16.29 7.57
CA ILE A 25 -6.41 15.12 7.72
C ILE A 25 -5.85 14.77 6.36
N LYS A 26 -4.53 14.83 6.21
CA LYS A 26 -3.83 14.58 4.95
C LYS A 26 -3.45 13.12 4.82
N ILE A 27 -4.11 12.42 3.90
CA ILE A 27 -3.86 11.01 3.60
C ILE A 27 -2.92 10.90 2.39
N GLY A 28 -1.85 10.10 2.51
CA GLY A 28 -0.94 9.81 1.40
C GLY A 28 -1.15 8.43 0.80
N THR A 29 -1.03 8.28 -0.53
CA THR A 29 -1.00 6.99 -1.20
C THR A 29 0.15 6.85 -2.18
N LYS A 30 0.59 5.60 -2.42
CA LYS A 30 1.53 5.29 -3.49
C LYS A 30 0.82 5.30 -4.85
N ASN A 31 1.57 5.04 -5.93
CA ASN A 31 1.12 5.20 -7.32
C ASN A 31 0.69 3.88 -7.99
N PHE A 32 -0.08 3.05 -7.30
CA PHE A 32 -0.65 1.81 -7.86
C PHE A 32 -2.05 1.53 -7.28
N THR A 33 -2.82 0.68 -7.97
CA THR A 33 -4.25 0.50 -7.79
C THR A 33 -4.67 0.23 -6.35
N GLU A 34 -4.06 -0.74 -5.66
CA GLU A 34 -4.41 -1.04 -4.27
C GLU A 34 -4.28 0.19 -3.36
N GLN A 35 -3.24 0.99 -3.56
CA GLN A 35 -3.03 2.19 -2.76
C GLN A 35 -4.07 3.28 -3.06
N PHE A 36 -4.50 3.40 -4.30
CA PHE A 36 -5.60 4.31 -4.64
C PHE A 36 -6.91 3.86 -4.00
N VAL A 37 -7.20 2.56 -4.03
CA VAL A 37 -8.40 1.99 -3.42
C VAL A 37 -8.39 2.19 -1.90
N VAL A 38 -7.32 1.80 -1.20
CA VAL A 38 -7.28 1.93 0.27
C VAL A 38 -7.22 3.38 0.74
N GLY A 39 -6.62 4.28 -0.04
CA GLY A 39 -6.66 5.71 0.23
C GLY A 39 -8.08 6.26 0.17
N ASN A 40 -8.86 5.88 -0.85
CA ASN A 40 -10.26 6.26 -0.98
C ASN A 40 -11.14 5.62 0.09
N LEU A 41 -10.90 4.35 0.47
CA LEU A 41 -11.61 3.72 1.59
C LEU A 41 -11.45 4.54 2.88
N MET A 42 -10.23 4.97 3.21
CA MET A 42 -9.98 5.82 4.38
C MET A 42 -10.62 7.20 4.23
N SER A 43 -10.44 7.85 3.08
CA SER A 43 -10.97 9.20 2.82
C SER A 43 -12.48 9.23 2.98
N ILE A 44 -13.20 8.39 2.23
CA ILE A 44 -14.66 8.35 2.23
C ILE A 44 -15.22 8.00 3.61
N LEU A 45 -14.63 7.02 4.30
CA LEU A 45 -15.10 6.65 5.64
C LEU A 45 -14.88 7.78 6.63
N LEU A 46 -13.72 8.43 6.63
CA LEU A 46 -13.41 9.54 7.53
C LEU A 46 -14.33 10.74 7.26
N GLU A 47 -14.58 11.09 5.99
CA GLU A 47 -15.52 12.14 5.61
C GLU A 47 -16.95 11.81 6.06
N ASN A 48 -17.39 10.56 5.92
CA ASN A 48 -18.68 10.10 6.43
C ASN A 48 -18.80 10.22 7.96
N ARG A 49 -17.68 10.08 8.69
CA ARG A 49 -17.58 10.28 10.13
C ARG A 49 -17.39 11.75 10.54
N GLY A 50 -17.37 12.71 9.58
CA GLY A 50 -17.34 14.15 9.81
C GLY A 50 -15.92 14.74 9.93
N TYR A 51 -14.88 14.02 9.55
CA TYR A 51 -13.54 14.58 9.42
C TYR A 51 -13.42 15.34 8.08
N ASP A 52 -12.61 16.40 8.06
CA ASP A 52 -12.17 17.06 6.83
C ASP A 52 -10.91 16.35 6.35
N VAL A 53 -10.86 15.93 5.09
CA VAL A 53 -9.81 15.07 4.54
C VAL A 53 -9.22 15.65 3.27
N GLU A 54 -7.91 15.54 3.12
CA GLU A 54 -7.17 15.84 1.89
C GLU A 54 -6.43 14.59 1.41
N LEU A 55 -6.90 13.93 0.34
CA LEU A 55 -6.26 12.75 -0.22
C LEU A 55 -5.18 13.16 -1.25
N LYS A 56 -3.92 12.80 -0.98
CA LYS A 56 -2.76 13.03 -1.85
C LYS A 56 -2.27 11.72 -2.43
N THR A 57 -2.38 11.56 -3.74
CA THR A 57 -2.11 10.30 -4.43
C THR A 57 -0.81 10.30 -5.23
N GLY A 58 -0.33 9.10 -5.59
CA GLY A 58 0.69 8.94 -6.63
C GLY A 58 2.14 9.12 -6.19
N MET A 59 2.46 8.94 -4.91
CA MET A 59 3.82 9.08 -4.38
C MET A 59 4.64 7.81 -4.55
N SER A 60 5.97 7.95 -4.63
CA SER A 60 6.87 6.83 -4.38
C SER A 60 6.91 6.50 -2.88
N SER A 61 7.32 5.28 -2.54
CA SER A 61 7.45 4.84 -1.14
C SER A 61 8.31 5.80 -0.30
N THR A 62 9.45 6.25 -0.83
CA THR A 62 10.36 7.14 -0.11
C THR A 62 9.81 8.56 0.07
N VAL A 63 9.06 9.08 -0.93
CA VAL A 63 8.42 10.40 -0.85
C VAL A 63 7.28 10.37 0.17
N MET A 64 6.41 9.36 0.11
CA MET A 64 5.31 9.19 1.06
C MET A 64 5.84 9.06 2.50
N ARG A 65 6.89 8.26 2.69
CA ARG A 65 7.54 8.09 3.98
C ARG A 65 8.10 9.40 4.54
N ALA A 66 8.85 10.14 3.74
CA ALA A 66 9.41 11.44 4.15
C ALA A 66 8.33 12.45 4.51
N ALA A 67 7.24 12.50 3.74
CA ALA A 67 6.10 13.38 4.02
C ALA A 67 5.36 13.01 5.31
N LEU A 68 5.25 11.71 5.64
CA LEU A 68 4.68 11.26 6.90
C LEU A 68 5.59 11.63 8.10
N GLU A 69 6.90 11.41 7.99
CA GLU A 69 7.86 11.75 9.04
C GLU A 69 7.98 13.27 9.29
N SER A 70 7.82 14.10 8.23
CA SER A 70 7.85 15.56 8.36
C SER A 70 6.54 16.17 8.87
N GLY A 71 5.42 15.41 8.87
CA GLY A 71 4.09 15.92 9.16
C GLY A 71 3.41 16.63 7.97
N ASP A 72 3.96 16.51 6.75
CA ASP A 72 3.28 16.94 5.52
C ASP A 72 2.11 16.02 5.14
N LEU A 73 2.13 14.80 5.67
CA LEU A 73 1.03 13.83 5.73
C LEU A 73 0.74 13.49 7.18
N ASP A 74 -0.53 13.23 7.48
CA ASP A 74 -1.03 12.82 8.79
C ASP A 74 -1.11 11.30 8.91
N LEU A 75 -1.46 10.62 7.81
CA LEU A 75 -1.54 9.16 7.74
C LEU A 75 -1.33 8.64 6.31
N CYS A 76 -0.97 7.37 6.24
CA CYS A 76 -0.95 6.60 5.01
C CYS A 76 -1.20 5.12 5.32
N MET A 77 -1.45 4.30 4.28
CA MET A 77 -1.33 2.85 4.38
C MET A 77 0.03 2.40 3.84
N ASP A 78 0.76 1.59 4.60
CA ASP A 78 2.02 1.03 4.14
C ASP A 78 2.20 -0.42 4.60
N TYR A 79 3.26 -1.06 4.13
CA TYR A 79 3.48 -2.50 4.22
C TYR A 79 4.60 -2.83 5.21
N THR A 80 4.40 -3.89 5.98
CA THR A 80 5.34 -4.36 7.00
C THR A 80 6.74 -4.67 6.42
N GLY A 81 6.80 -5.33 5.27
CA GLY A 81 8.05 -5.63 4.58
C GLY A 81 8.77 -4.39 4.08
N THR A 82 8.04 -3.41 3.54
CA THR A 82 8.61 -2.12 3.08
C THR A 82 9.25 -1.37 4.24
N GLN A 83 8.54 -1.28 5.37
CA GLN A 83 9.09 -0.66 6.58
C GLN A 83 10.40 -1.31 6.99
N TRP A 84 10.40 -2.64 7.10
CA TRP A 84 11.55 -3.38 7.62
C TRP A 84 12.76 -3.37 6.70
N LEU A 85 12.55 -3.60 5.40
CA LEU A 85 13.65 -3.69 4.42
C LEU A 85 14.08 -2.33 3.88
N THR A 86 13.10 -1.50 3.46
CA THR A 86 13.40 -0.29 2.68
C THR A 86 13.70 0.90 3.56
N TYR A 87 12.88 1.12 4.62
CA TYR A 87 13.07 2.33 5.43
C TYR A 87 14.05 2.14 6.59
N THR A 88 14.16 0.92 7.14
CA THR A 88 15.11 0.66 8.23
C THR A 88 16.37 -0.06 7.80
N GLY A 89 16.43 -0.59 6.58
CA GLY A 89 17.61 -1.29 6.05
C GLY A 89 17.91 -2.64 6.71
N HIS A 90 16.94 -3.24 7.40
CA HIS A 90 17.11 -4.53 8.05
C HIS A 90 16.92 -5.68 7.05
N ALA A 91 17.58 -6.81 7.31
CA ALA A 91 17.41 -8.02 6.51
C ALA A 91 16.22 -8.85 7.01
N PHE A 92 15.52 -9.50 6.08
CA PHE A 92 14.54 -10.54 6.38
C PHE A 92 15.25 -11.82 6.82
N LYS A 93 14.74 -12.47 7.89
CA LYS A 93 15.30 -13.68 8.46
C LYS A 93 14.28 -14.80 8.62
N GLY A 94 13.19 -14.74 7.85
CA GLY A 94 12.10 -15.72 7.90
C GLY A 94 11.06 -15.42 8.98
N GLU A 95 10.88 -14.14 9.35
CA GLU A 95 9.85 -13.71 10.31
C GLU A 95 8.44 -14.06 9.83
N SER A 96 7.59 -14.49 10.77
CA SER A 96 6.16 -14.63 10.49
C SER A 96 5.50 -13.26 10.28
N PRO A 97 4.30 -13.19 9.65
CA PRO A 97 3.56 -11.94 9.47
C PRO A 97 3.41 -11.14 10.76
N GLN A 98 3.03 -11.78 11.86
CA GLN A 98 2.84 -11.14 13.17
C GLN A 98 4.15 -10.59 13.75
N VAL A 99 5.24 -11.33 13.60
CA VAL A 99 6.58 -10.88 14.05
C VAL A 99 7.05 -9.72 13.18
N MET A 100 6.82 -9.77 11.87
CA MET A 100 7.16 -8.69 10.95
C MET A 100 6.39 -7.41 11.30
N TYR A 101 5.08 -7.50 11.52
CA TYR A 101 4.25 -6.38 11.96
C TYR A 101 4.78 -5.78 13.28
N ALA A 102 5.03 -6.60 14.29
CA ALA A 102 5.53 -6.12 15.58
C ALA A 102 6.89 -5.40 15.46
N LYS A 103 7.79 -5.90 14.60
CA LYS A 103 9.08 -5.25 14.33
C LYS A 103 8.93 -3.94 13.57
N ALA A 104 8.10 -3.92 12.54
CA ALA A 104 7.81 -2.71 11.75
C ALA A 104 7.22 -1.62 12.64
N SER A 105 6.17 -1.94 13.40
CA SER A 105 5.53 -1.03 14.34
C SER A 105 6.50 -0.48 15.39
N ALA A 106 7.26 -1.35 16.07
CA ALA A 106 8.22 -0.91 17.09
C ALA A 106 9.35 -0.03 16.51
N SER A 107 9.74 -0.23 15.24
CA SER A 107 10.76 0.60 14.58
C SER A 107 10.27 2.02 14.30
N ASP A 108 8.96 2.23 14.24
CA ASP A 108 8.32 3.52 13.96
C ASP A 108 7.87 4.28 15.21
N GLU A 109 7.61 3.57 16.30
CA GLU A 109 7.18 4.18 17.56
C GLU A 109 8.16 5.26 18.02
N VAL A 110 9.47 5.04 17.85
CA VAL A 110 10.52 6.02 18.21
C VAL A 110 10.50 7.29 17.33
N ARG A 111 9.76 7.26 16.22
CA ARG A 111 9.55 8.38 15.29
C ARG A 111 8.20 9.07 15.50
N GLY A 112 7.42 8.63 16.48
CA GLY A 112 6.07 9.13 16.70
C GLY A 112 5.06 8.68 15.64
N LEU A 113 5.30 7.55 15.00
CA LEU A 113 4.39 6.95 14.01
C LEU A 113 3.75 5.69 14.62
N VAL A 114 2.42 5.66 14.61
CA VAL A 114 1.60 4.61 15.23
C VAL A 114 1.01 3.72 14.16
N TRP A 115 1.32 2.43 14.22
CA TRP A 115 0.73 1.41 13.35
C TRP A 115 -0.58 0.91 13.95
N LEU A 116 -1.66 0.99 13.20
CA LEU A 116 -2.98 0.49 13.59
C LEU A 116 -3.19 -0.95 13.13
N LYS A 117 -4.40 -1.50 13.31
CA LYS A 117 -4.70 -2.89 12.94
C LYS A 117 -4.33 -3.20 11.49
N PRO A 118 -3.63 -4.30 11.22
CA PRO A 118 -3.27 -4.69 9.86
C PRO A 118 -4.40 -5.42 9.14
N ILE A 119 -4.36 -5.36 7.80
CA ILE A 119 -5.01 -6.31 6.91
C ILE A 119 -3.97 -7.37 6.53
N TRP A 120 -4.23 -8.64 6.87
CA TRP A 120 -3.32 -9.75 6.61
C TRP A 120 -3.43 -10.26 5.17
N CYS A 121 -3.26 -9.39 4.18
CA CYS A 121 -3.42 -9.72 2.75
C CYS A 121 -2.11 -10.09 2.04
N ASN A 122 -0.98 -9.80 2.64
CA ASN A 122 0.36 -10.03 2.10
C ASN A 122 0.49 -9.65 0.61
N ASN A 123 0.48 -8.38 0.30
CA ASN A 123 0.70 -7.86 -1.04
C ASN A 123 2.19 -7.87 -1.40
N THR A 124 2.78 -9.07 -1.46
CA THR A 124 4.20 -9.27 -1.76
C THR A 124 4.52 -9.00 -3.22
N TYR A 125 5.78 -8.64 -3.51
CA TYR A 125 6.30 -8.76 -4.87
C TYR A 125 6.27 -10.22 -5.33
N ALA A 126 6.09 -10.43 -6.62
CA ALA A 126 6.18 -11.71 -7.28
C ALA A 126 6.58 -11.54 -8.75
N ILE A 127 6.93 -12.65 -9.41
CA ILE A 127 7.18 -12.71 -10.84
C ILE A 127 6.09 -13.54 -11.50
N ALA A 128 5.47 -12.99 -12.53
CA ALA A 128 4.49 -13.70 -13.36
C ALA A 128 5.04 -14.00 -14.74
N ILE A 129 4.63 -15.16 -15.27
CA ILE A 129 4.89 -15.63 -16.64
C ILE A 129 3.61 -16.17 -17.25
N LYS A 130 3.53 -16.24 -18.57
CA LYS A 130 2.40 -16.91 -19.24
C LYS A 130 2.40 -18.40 -18.94
N LYS A 131 1.20 -18.98 -18.86
CA LYS A 131 1.03 -20.41 -18.58
C LYS A 131 1.68 -21.29 -19.62
N GLU A 132 1.55 -20.94 -20.89
CA GLU A 132 2.16 -21.67 -22.02
C GLU A 132 3.69 -21.68 -21.87
N PHE A 133 4.27 -20.54 -21.51
CA PHE A 133 5.72 -20.45 -21.28
C PHE A 133 6.16 -21.34 -20.11
N ALA A 134 5.39 -21.35 -19.00
CA ALA A 134 5.69 -22.19 -17.84
C ALA A 134 5.67 -23.68 -18.20
N GLU A 135 4.66 -24.13 -18.95
CA GLU A 135 4.49 -25.51 -19.39
C GLU A 135 5.59 -25.94 -20.37
N GLU A 136 5.90 -25.12 -21.38
CA GLU A 136 6.91 -25.39 -22.41
C GLU A 136 8.34 -25.49 -21.86
N ASN A 137 8.66 -24.67 -20.85
CA ASN A 137 10.01 -24.58 -20.28
C ASN A 137 10.15 -25.22 -18.90
N ASN A 138 9.06 -25.80 -18.35
CA ASN A 138 9.00 -26.35 -17.00
C ASN A 138 9.49 -25.37 -15.91
N VAL A 139 8.97 -24.12 -15.94
CA VAL A 139 9.34 -23.03 -15.02
C VAL A 139 8.16 -22.71 -14.11
N TYR A 140 8.25 -23.06 -12.82
CA TYR A 140 7.19 -22.83 -11.83
C TYR A 140 7.70 -22.18 -10.55
N THR A 141 9.01 -22.20 -10.32
CA THR A 141 9.65 -21.57 -9.16
C THR A 141 10.62 -20.48 -9.58
N LEU A 142 11.01 -19.61 -8.67
CA LEU A 142 12.06 -18.63 -8.92
C LEU A 142 13.42 -19.30 -9.16
N SER A 143 13.67 -20.47 -8.57
CA SER A 143 14.87 -21.27 -8.89
C SER A 143 14.86 -21.79 -10.32
N ASP A 144 13.71 -22.27 -10.84
CA ASP A 144 13.58 -22.69 -12.24
C ASP A 144 13.80 -21.51 -13.18
N PHE A 145 13.20 -20.36 -12.85
CA PHE A 145 13.36 -19.14 -13.64
C PHE A 145 14.80 -18.64 -13.65
N ALA A 146 15.49 -18.68 -12.52
CA ALA A 146 16.92 -18.36 -12.44
C ALA A 146 17.77 -19.26 -13.33
N ALA A 147 17.49 -20.57 -13.34
CA ALA A 147 18.16 -21.52 -14.22
C ALA A 147 17.90 -21.20 -15.71
N TYR A 148 16.64 -20.88 -16.06
CA TYR A 148 16.26 -20.47 -17.41
C TYR A 148 16.99 -19.20 -17.85
N VAL A 149 17.01 -18.16 -17.01
CA VAL A 149 17.71 -16.88 -17.31
C VAL A 149 19.20 -17.12 -17.53
N ASN A 150 19.84 -17.96 -16.71
CA ASN A 150 21.24 -18.30 -16.84
C ASN A 150 21.52 -19.10 -18.14
N GLU A 151 20.66 -20.05 -18.53
CA GLU A 151 20.75 -20.77 -19.79
C GLU A 151 20.70 -19.82 -20.99
N LYS A 152 19.88 -18.79 -20.91
CA LYS A 152 19.74 -17.76 -21.96
C LYS A 152 20.78 -16.62 -21.83
N GLU A 153 21.83 -16.79 -21.00
CA GLU A 153 22.88 -15.80 -20.78
C GLU A 153 22.33 -14.42 -20.34
N GLY A 154 21.22 -14.39 -19.58
CA GLY A 154 20.54 -13.18 -19.16
C GLY A 154 19.70 -12.46 -20.23
N LYS A 155 19.59 -13.04 -21.44
CA LYS A 155 18.84 -12.45 -22.57
C LYS A 155 17.35 -12.83 -22.52
N VAL A 156 16.70 -12.46 -21.42
CA VAL A 156 15.28 -12.71 -21.15
C VAL A 156 14.57 -11.38 -20.90
N PRO A 157 13.69 -10.94 -21.79
CA PRO A 157 12.95 -9.70 -21.60
C PRO A 157 12.08 -9.72 -20.34
N PHE A 158 12.25 -8.73 -19.48
CA PHE A 158 11.57 -8.58 -18.20
C PHE A 158 10.98 -7.18 -18.05
N ALA A 159 9.73 -7.10 -17.62
CA ALA A 159 9.07 -5.82 -17.32
C ALA A 159 8.97 -5.60 -15.80
N SER A 160 9.33 -4.42 -15.36
CA SER A 160 9.40 -4.00 -13.95
C SER A 160 8.86 -2.59 -13.76
N ASP A 161 8.53 -2.22 -12.53
CA ASP A 161 8.41 -0.82 -12.16
C ASP A 161 9.75 -0.25 -11.65
N PHE A 162 9.78 1.07 -11.44
CA PHE A 162 10.98 1.76 -10.98
C PHE A 162 11.37 1.41 -9.54
N GLU A 163 10.39 1.13 -8.66
CA GLU A 163 10.67 0.76 -7.27
C GLU A 163 11.29 -0.64 -7.20
N PHE A 164 10.69 -1.62 -7.86
CA PHE A 164 11.25 -2.96 -7.93
C PHE A 164 12.63 -2.99 -8.58
N TYR A 165 12.88 -2.12 -9.57
CA TYR A 165 14.20 -1.99 -10.17
C TYR A 165 15.27 -1.48 -9.19
N SER A 166 14.91 -0.58 -8.26
CA SER A 166 15.86 0.16 -7.42
C SER A 166 15.97 -0.33 -5.97
N ARG A 167 14.94 -1.00 -5.46
CA ARG A 167 14.86 -1.40 -4.04
C ARG A 167 15.73 -2.62 -3.72
N PRO A 168 16.18 -2.78 -2.44
CA PRO A 168 16.96 -3.96 -2.02
C PRO A 168 16.19 -5.27 -2.10
N ASP A 169 14.86 -5.23 -1.95
CA ASP A 169 13.91 -6.34 -2.11
C ASP A 169 13.37 -6.48 -3.55
N GLY A 170 13.98 -5.76 -4.48
CA GLY A 170 13.65 -5.79 -5.90
C GLY A 170 14.60 -6.65 -6.74
N ILE A 171 14.78 -6.24 -8.01
CA ILE A 171 15.47 -7.07 -9.01
C ILE A 171 16.92 -7.40 -8.65
N LEU A 172 17.66 -6.45 -8.07
CA LEU A 172 19.06 -6.69 -7.72
C LEU A 172 19.19 -7.69 -6.56
N GLY A 173 18.37 -7.55 -5.52
CA GLY A 173 18.33 -8.51 -4.42
C GLY A 173 17.89 -9.89 -4.87
N LEU A 174 16.86 -9.95 -5.72
CA LEU A 174 16.36 -11.19 -6.30
C LEU A 174 17.45 -11.94 -7.09
N GLN A 175 18.16 -11.23 -7.96
CA GLN A 175 19.27 -11.79 -8.76
C GLN A 175 20.37 -12.34 -7.85
N LEU A 176 20.75 -11.63 -6.81
CA LEU A 176 21.76 -12.08 -5.85
C LEU A 176 21.30 -13.32 -5.07
N HIS A 177 20.05 -13.34 -4.61
CA HIS A 177 19.50 -14.42 -3.79
C HIS A 177 19.33 -15.73 -4.59
N TYR A 178 18.89 -15.63 -5.85
CA TYR A 178 18.64 -16.78 -6.71
C TYR A 178 19.82 -17.14 -7.62
N GLY A 179 20.84 -16.29 -7.74
CA GLY A 179 22.05 -16.58 -8.47
C GLY A 179 21.88 -16.48 -10.00
N PHE A 180 21.23 -15.44 -10.48
CA PHE A 180 21.09 -15.15 -11.91
C PHE A 180 21.32 -13.66 -12.20
N VAL A 181 21.51 -13.30 -13.47
CA VAL A 181 21.71 -11.91 -13.89
C VAL A 181 21.04 -11.69 -15.25
N PHE A 182 20.18 -10.67 -15.33
CA PHE A 182 19.69 -10.17 -16.61
C PHE A 182 20.74 -9.31 -17.32
N GLN A 183 20.77 -9.35 -18.64
CA GLN A 183 21.45 -8.30 -19.39
C GLN A 183 20.70 -6.95 -19.15
N PRO A 184 21.41 -5.83 -18.97
CA PRO A 184 20.78 -4.56 -18.62
C PRO A 184 19.72 -4.06 -19.61
N ASP A 185 19.90 -4.36 -20.89
CA ASP A 185 18.99 -4.01 -21.99
C ASP A 185 17.72 -4.88 -22.05
N GLN A 186 17.66 -5.94 -21.24
CA GLN A 186 16.49 -6.82 -21.15
C GLN A 186 15.47 -6.38 -20.09
N ILE A 187 15.83 -5.47 -19.21
CA ILE A 187 14.91 -4.96 -18.18
C ILE A 187 14.28 -3.67 -18.68
N THR A 188 12.96 -3.69 -18.87
CA THR A 188 12.18 -2.50 -19.20
C THR A 188 11.44 -2.02 -17.97
N THR A 189 11.70 -0.77 -17.58
CA THR A 189 11.00 -0.13 -16.45
C THR A 189 9.85 0.73 -16.95
N VAL A 190 8.68 0.51 -16.39
CA VAL A 190 7.42 1.21 -16.72
C VAL A 190 6.69 1.64 -15.45
N LEU A 191 5.58 2.35 -15.59
CA LEU A 191 4.71 2.65 -14.45
C LEU A 191 4.06 1.37 -13.91
N PRO A 192 3.76 1.29 -12.61
CA PRO A 192 2.95 0.21 -12.04
C PRO A 192 1.65 0.00 -12.83
N GLY A 193 1.26 -1.26 -13.00
CA GLY A 193 0.11 -1.65 -13.85
C GLY A 193 0.41 -1.77 -15.35
N LEU A 194 1.44 -1.09 -15.88
CA LEU A 194 1.84 -1.27 -17.28
C LEU A 194 2.76 -2.50 -17.50
N THR A 195 3.33 -3.07 -16.45
CA THR A 195 4.09 -4.32 -16.52
C THR A 195 3.27 -5.46 -17.14
N PHE A 196 1.96 -5.47 -16.84
CA PHE A 196 1.00 -6.46 -17.35
C PHE A 196 0.87 -6.41 -18.87
N GLU A 197 0.82 -5.20 -19.45
CA GLU A 197 0.73 -5.02 -20.89
C GLU A 197 1.96 -5.55 -21.65
N TYR A 198 3.14 -5.48 -21.02
CA TYR A 198 4.36 -6.04 -21.60
C TYR A 198 4.31 -7.56 -21.67
N LEU A 199 3.84 -8.23 -20.61
CA LEU A 199 3.67 -9.68 -20.62
C LEU A 199 2.52 -10.10 -21.53
N ASN A 200 1.38 -9.38 -21.49
CA ASN A 200 0.20 -9.69 -22.28
C ASN A 200 0.47 -9.58 -23.80
N THR A 201 1.27 -8.61 -24.20
CA THR A 201 1.60 -8.33 -25.62
C THR A 201 2.91 -8.97 -26.12
N ASP A 202 3.46 -9.93 -25.38
CA ASP A 202 4.72 -10.64 -25.71
C ASP A 202 5.96 -9.72 -25.85
N LYS A 203 5.92 -8.54 -25.23
CA LYS A 203 7.08 -7.65 -25.14
C LYS A 203 8.05 -8.04 -24.02
N SER A 204 7.58 -8.86 -23.08
CA SER A 204 8.40 -9.51 -22.06
C SER A 204 8.03 -10.98 -21.91
N VAL A 205 8.96 -11.79 -21.41
CA VAL A 205 8.76 -13.20 -21.05
C VAL A 205 8.18 -13.30 -19.64
N ALA A 206 8.59 -12.39 -18.78
CA ALA A 206 8.14 -12.31 -17.40
C ALA A 206 7.93 -10.85 -17.00
N CYS A 207 7.10 -10.61 -16.00
CA CYS A 207 6.94 -9.30 -15.40
C CYS A 207 6.86 -9.39 -13.87
N MET A 208 7.21 -8.29 -13.22
CA MET A 208 6.92 -8.07 -11.83
C MET A 208 5.42 -7.86 -11.66
N VAL A 209 4.87 -8.48 -10.63
CA VAL A 209 3.48 -8.33 -10.17
C VAL A 209 3.43 -8.23 -8.66
N PHE A 210 2.28 -7.81 -8.13
CA PHE A 210 1.99 -7.86 -6.70
C PHE A 210 1.07 -9.03 -6.36
N GLY A 211 1.10 -9.47 -5.10
CA GLY A 211 0.32 -10.61 -4.63
C GLY A 211 -1.20 -10.42 -4.68
N THR A 212 -1.68 -9.18 -4.80
CA THR A 212 -3.10 -8.81 -4.92
C THR A 212 -3.48 -8.33 -6.32
N ASP A 213 -2.57 -8.46 -7.31
CA ASP A 213 -2.86 -8.01 -8.68
C ASP A 213 -3.91 -8.88 -9.36
N SER A 214 -4.97 -8.25 -9.82
CA SER A 214 -6.09 -8.89 -10.51
C SER A 214 -5.73 -9.45 -11.89
N ALA A 215 -4.72 -8.87 -12.55
CA ALA A 215 -4.26 -9.29 -13.88
C ALA A 215 -3.81 -10.75 -13.92
N VAL A 216 -3.17 -11.25 -12.85
CA VAL A 216 -2.74 -12.64 -12.74
C VAL A 216 -3.91 -13.60 -12.93
N VAL A 217 -5.03 -13.34 -12.24
CA VAL A 217 -6.25 -14.16 -12.34
C VAL A 217 -6.92 -13.97 -13.70
N LYS A 218 -7.05 -12.72 -14.16
CA LYS A 218 -7.69 -12.38 -15.44
C LYS A 218 -7.06 -13.08 -16.63
N TYR A 219 -5.74 -13.13 -16.69
CA TYR A 219 -5.02 -13.72 -17.81
C TYR A 219 -4.59 -15.17 -17.58
N GLY A 220 -4.84 -15.73 -16.39
CA GLY A 220 -4.46 -17.11 -16.06
C GLY A 220 -2.94 -17.33 -16.04
N TRP A 221 -2.18 -16.32 -15.63
CA TRP A 221 -0.73 -16.39 -15.56
C TRP A 221 -0.26 -17.25 -14.38
N VAL A 222 0.95 -17.78 -14.52
CA VAL A 222 1.65 -18.48 -13.44
C VAL A 222 2.47 -17.48 -12.66
N VAL A 223 2.18 -17.37 -11.36
CA VAL A 223 3.05 -16.69 -10.39
C VAL A 223 4.10 -17.68 -9.93
N LEU A 224 5.37 -17.34 -10.11
CA LEU A 224 6.48 -18.19 -9.71
C LEU A 224 6.57 -18.29 -8.18
N GLN A 225 6.70 -19.51 -7.68
CA GLN A 225 6.86 -19.75 -6.25
C GLN A 225 8.23 -19.22 -5.79
N ASP A 226 8.23 -18.41 -4.72
CA ASP A 226 9.44 -17.99 -3.99
C ASP A 226 9.94 -19.16 -3.12
N ASP A 227 10.62 -20.13 -3.73
CA ASP A 227 11.04 -21.40 -3.12
C ASP A 227 12.24 -21.26 -2.16
N LYS A 228 12.88 -20.07 -2.11
CA LYS A 228 13.95 -19.76 -1.15
C LYS A 228 13.58 -18.65 -0.16
N ASN A 229 12.30 -18.24 -0.11
CA ASN A 229 11.77 -17.23 0.82
C ASN A 229 12.57 -15.93 0.81
N PHE A 230 12.70 -15.32 -0.36
CA PHE A 230 13.39 -14.04 -0.53
C PHE A 230 12.59 -12.88 0.03
N TRP A 231 11.26 -12.84 -0.25
CA TRP A 231 10.41 -11.75 0.20
C TRP A 231 9.84 -11.98 1.59
N PRO A 232 9.82 -10.93 2.44
CA PRO A 232 9.08 -10.96 3.70
C PRO A 232 7.57 -10.85 3.45
N PRO A 233 6.76 -11.01 4.50
CA PRO A 233 5.36 -10.60 4.46
C PRO A 233 5.22 -9.09 4.23
N TYR A 234 4.29 -8.70 3.35
CA TYR A 234 3.90 -7.31 3.08
C TYR A 234 2.43 -7.11 3.47
N ASP A 235 2.14 -7.22 4.76
CA ASP A 235 0.81 -6.96 5.27
C ASP A 235 0.60 -5.46 5.43
N LEU A 236 -0.60 -5.00 5.11
CA LEU A 236 -0.98 -3.61 4.97
C LEU A 236 -1.55 -3.07 6.27
N ALA A 237 -1.12 -1.89 6.72
CA ALA A 237 -1.69 -1.24 7.89
C ALA A 237 -1.72 0.29 7.76
N PRO A 238 -2.69 0.97 8.39
CA PRO A 238 -2.63 2.42 8.56
C PRO A 238 -1.48 2.79 9.48
N ILE A 239 -0.70 3.79 9.07
CA ILE A 239 0.34 4.42 9.88
C ILE A 239 -0.05 5.87 10.07
N VAL A 240 -0.22 6.27 11.33
CA VAL A 240 -0.73 7.60 11.71
C VAL A 240 0.32 8.33 12.53
N ASN A 241 0.47 9.62 12.29
CA ASN A 241 1.27 10.47 13.14
C ASN A 241 0.64 10.55 14.55
N ALA A 242 1.41 10.33 15.60
CA ALA A 242 0.91 10.32 16.98
C ALA A 242 0.21 11.63 17.35
N GLY A 243 0.75 12.77 16.93
CA GLY A 243 0.13 14.07 17.14
C GLY A 243 -1.23 14.20 16.46
N THR A 244 -1.45 13.56 15.33
CA THR A 244 -2.74 13.52 14.64
C THR A 244 -3.76 12.71 15.44
N LEU A 245 -3.37 11.57 16.01
CA LEU A 245 -4.26 10.79 16.91
C LEU A 245 -4.64 11.58 18.17
N GLU A 246 -3.68 12.27 18.78
CA GLU A 246 -3.92 13.12 19.95
C GLU A 246 -4.89 14.28 19.64
N ALA A 247 -4.76 14.89 18.45
CA ALA A 247 -5.61 16.00 18.01
C ALA A 247 -7.01 15.57 17.56
N ASN A 248 -7.19 14.30 17.18
CA ASN A 248 -8.44 13.77 16.62
C ASN A 248 -8.94 12.54 17.40
N PRO A 249 -9.52 12.72 18.60
CA PRO A 249 -10.09 11.61 19.37
C PRO A 249 -11.13 10.84 18.54
N GLY A 250 -11.00 9.50 18.50
CA GLY A 250 -11.87 8.61 17.73
C GLY A 250 -11.34 8.26 16.33
N LEU A 251 -10.32 8.94 15.81
CA LEU A 251 -9.71 8.63 14.51
C LEU A 251 -9.18 7.18 14.46
N GLU A 252 -8.52 6.74 15.53
CA GLU A 252 -8.01 5.38 15.65
C GLU A 252 -9.14 4.33 15.58
N ASP A 253 -10.26 4.60 16.27
CA ASP A 253 -11.41 3.69 16.28
C ASP A 253 -12.02 3.54 14.89
N VAL A 254 -12.19 4.65 14.15
CA VAL A 254 -12.72 4.64 12.77
C VAL A 254 -11.79 3.88 11.81
N LEU A 255 -10.49 4.12 11.89
CA LEU A 255 -9.54 3.39 11.05
C LEU A 255 -9.48 1.90 11.40
N ASN A 256 -9.53 1.56 12.68
CA ASN A 256 -9.58 0.17 13.13
C ASN A 256 -10.91 -0.53 12.77
N GLU A 257 -12.04 0.19 12.71
CA GLU A 257 -13.31 -0.30 12.18
C GLU A 257 -13.19 -0.68 10.70
N LEU A 258 -12.56 0.19 9.90
CA LEU A 258 -12.30 -0.08 8.49
C LEU A 258 -11.44 -1.35 8.30
N MET A 259 -10.35 -1.48 9.06
CA MET A 259 -9.48 -2.66 8.98
C MET A 259 -10.20 -3.94 9.41
N ALA A 260 -11.06 -3.87 10.42
CA ALA A 260 -11.83 -5.00 10.91
C ALA A 260 -12.94 -5.47 9.94
N ALA A 261 -13.27 -4.69 8.92
CA ALA A 261 -14.23 -5.09 7.87
C ALA A 261 -13.62 -6.05 6.84
N PHE A 262 -12.29 -6.15 6.79
CA PHE A 262 -11.61 -7.17 6.00
C PHE A 262 -11.59 -8.52 6.75
N PRO A 263 -11.57 -9.66 6.03
CA PRO A 263 -11.47 -10.98 6.65
C PRO A 263 -10.19 -11.13 7.49
N GLU A 264 -10.30 -11.86 8.62
CA GLU A 264 -9.13 -12.21 9.43
C GLU A 264 -8.27 -13.32 8.79
N ASP A 265 -8.90 -14.19 7.97
CA ASP A 265 -8.16 -15.22 7.22
C ASP A 265 -7.33 -14.59 6.11
N PRO A 266 -6.01 -14.82 6.06
CA PRO A 266 -5.13 -14.13 5.10
C PRO A 266 -5.44 -14.43 3.63
N ALA A 267 -5.92 -15.64 3.31
CA ALA A 267 -6.27 -15.99 1.95
C ALA A 267 -7.56 -15.28 1.52
N ALA A 268 -8.54 -15.19 2.41
CA ALA A 268 -9.77 -14.46 2.18
C ALA A 268 -9.52 -12.95 2.09
N ALA A 269 -8.69 -12.38 2.95
CA ALA A 269 -8.31 -10.96 2.89
C ALA A 269 -7.62 -10.61 1.58
N ARG A 270 -6.69 -11.46 1.12
CA ARG A 270 -6.03 -11.29 -0.18
C ARG A 270 -7.04 -11.38 -1.33
N ALA A 271 -7.93 -12.37 -1.31
CA ALA A 271 -8.94 -12.53 -2.35
C ALA A 271 -9.89 -11.31 -2.42
N GLU A 272 -10.27 -10.77 -1.27
CA GLU A 272 -11.12 -9.57 -1.21
C GLU A 272 -10.39 -8.33 -1.74
N MET A 273 -9.11 -8.13 -1.38
CA MET A 273 -8.30 -7.04 -1.92
C MET A 273 -8.09 -7.19 -3.42
N THR A 274 -7.81 -8.42 -3.91
CA THR A 274 -7.72 -8.70 -5.35
C THR A 274 -9.02 -8.37 -6.08
N ALA A 275 -10.18 -8.67 -5.47
CA ALA A 275 -11.48 -8.35 -6.06
C ALA A 275 -11.74 -6.84 -6.11
N LEU A 276 -11.30 -6.09 -5.11
CA LEU A 276 -11.34 -4.63 -5.13
C LEU A 276 -10.46 -4.04 -6.24
N ASN A 277 -9.22 -4.51 -6.34
CA ASN A 277 -8.31 -4.09 -7.41
C ASN A 277 -8.87 -4.43 -8.79
N ALA A 278 -9.58 -5.56 -8.93
CA ALA A 278 -10.21 -5.97 -10.19
C ALA A 278 -11.29 -4.98 -10.67
N LYS A 279 -12.05 -4.38 -9.76
CA LYS A 279 -13.03 -3.33 -10.14
C LYS A 279 -12.37 -2.17 -10.87
N VAL A 280 -11.17 -1.79 -10.43
CA VAL A 280 -10.40 -0.69 -11.04
C VAL A 280 -9.67 -1.16 -12.31
N ASP A 281 -8.86 -2.23 -12.22
CA ASP A 281 -7.95 -2.62 -13.30
C ASP A 281 -8.66 -3.37 -14.44
N ILE A 282 -9.78 -4.04 -14.14
CA ILE A 282 -10.50 -4.89 -15.10
C ILE A 282 -11.81 -4.23 -15.55
N ASP A 283 -12.62 -3.78 -14.57
CA ASP A 283 -13.94 -3.22 -14.85
C ASP A 283 -13.84 -1.71 -15.15
N LEU A 284 -12.65 -1.12 -15.04
CA LEU A 284 -12.33 0.29 -15.32
C LEU A 284 -13.16 1.28 -14.49
N MET A 285 -13.50 0.87 -13.27
CA MET A 285 -14.16 1.73 -12.29
C MET A 285 -13.15 2.71 -11.68
N GLU A 286 -13.59 3.92 -11.36
CA GLU A 286 -12.73 4.84 -10.60
C GLU A 286 -12.45 4.27 -9.20
N PRO A 287 -11.24 4.44 -8.65
CA PRO A 287 -10.90 3.92 -7.32
C PRO A 287 -11.84 4.42 -6.21
N GLU A 288 -12.34 5.64 -6.33
CA GLU A 288 -13.32 6.23 -5.42
C GLU A 288 -14.65 5.48 -5.44
N ASP A 289 -15.17 5.17 -6.64
CA ASP A 289 -16.44 4.44 -6.80
C ASP A 289 -16.31 3.00 -6.29
N ALA A 290 -15.19 2.32 -6.59
CA ALA A 290 -14.92 0.98 -6.09
C ALA A 290 -14.85 0.93 -4.56
N ALA A 291 -14.23 1.94 -3.94
CA ALA A 291 -14.16 2.09 -2.49
C ALA A 291 -15.53 2.37 -1.87
N ALA A 292 -16.31 3.28 -2.45
CA ALA A 292 -17.66 3.62 -1.97
C ALA A 292 -18.59 2.40 -2.01
N GLU A 293 -18.63 1.66 -3.13
CA GLU A 293 -19.42 0.44 -3.23
C GLU A 293 -19.04 -0.62 -2.19
N TRP A 294 -17.74 -0.77 -1.92
CA TRP A 294 -17.28 -1.72 -0.92
C TRP A 294 -17.69 -1.29 0.50
N LEU A 295 -17.53 0.00 0.85
CA LEU A 295 -17.93 0.55 2.14
C LEU A 295 -19.44 0.38 2.39
N GLN A 296 -20.27 0.64 1.35
CA GLN A 296 -21.71 0.41 1.42
C GLN A 296 -22.04 -1.09 1.61
N ALA A 297 -21.38 -1.98 0.85
CA ALA A 297 -21.58 -3.42 0.98
C ALA A 297 -21.21 -3.97 2.36
N LYS A 298 -20.24 -3.33 3.05
CA LYS A 298 -19.86 -3.64 4.43
C LYS A 298 -20.74 -2.95 5.49
N GLY A 299 -21.64 -2.04 5.06
CA GLY A 299 -22.49 -1.28 5.97
C GLY A 299 -21.74 -0.25 6.80
N LEU A 300 -20.58 0.21 6.32
CA LEU A 300 -19.76 1.25 6.96
C LEU A 300 -20.23 2.66 6.62
N ILE A 301 -20.89 2.82 5.49
CA ILE A 301 -21.55 4.06 5.04
C ILE A 301 -22.94 3.72 4.48
N ASP A 302 -23.83 4.76 4.34
CA ASP A 302 -25.18 4.64 3.78
C ASP A 302 -25.17 4.52 2.24
#